data_22f5d7938b88f0737ce5fc4738cba9ad
#
_entry.id   22f5d7938b88f0737ce5fc4738cba9ad
#
_cell.length_a   1.000
_cell.length_b   1.000
_cell.length_c   1.000
_cell.angle_alpha   90.00
_cell.angle_beta   90.00
_cell.angle_gamma   90.00
#
_symmetry.space_group_name_H-M   'P 1'
#
loop_
_entity.id
_entity.type
_entity.pdbx_description
1 polymer ?
#
loop_
_entity_poly.entity_id
_entity_poly.type
_entity_poly.pdbx_seq_one_letter_code
_entity_poly.pdbx_strand_id
1 'polypeptide(L)'
;MSLLKDTVIRLRAPLRRIGLENRDFSILANNCWGGIVSRDRRLPYNSPTCGTYFFSKDYLRFLSDPRRYLAMELEEVPFAESVHAAEVFEKEGREPVIGRMGDVEVVLLHYPSFAEARAKWDRRKARIRWDNLLVKYSDQNGFEPEDFETFRALPFANKVFLTVNPEYGSGFTTVIPDRWQAGYAVDDIKSSFRVMHVNDVLNGMIREERK
;
A
#
# COMPACT_ATOMS: atom_id res chain seq x y z
N MET A 1 -15.66 -5.28 11.02
CA MET A 1 -14.53 -5.20 11.99
C MET A 1 -15.12 -5.30 13.39
N SER A 2 -14.52 -6.06 14.32
CA SER A 2 -15.10 -6.29 15.65
C SER A 2 -14.99 -5.02 16.51
N LEU A 3 -16.03 -4.66 17.28
CA LEU A 3 -16.06 -3.52 18.24
C LEU A 3 -14.85 -3.50 19.18
N LEU A 4 -14.38 -4.68 19.60
CA LEU A 4 -13.18 -4.82 20.43
C LEU A 4 -11.91 -4.32 19.73
N LYS A 5 -11.72 -4.62 18.42
CA LYS A 5 -10.56 -4.15 17.65
C LYS A 5 -10.56 -2.62 17.54
N ASP A 6 -11.72 -2.02 17.30
CA ASP A 6 -11.85 -0.56 17.20
C ASP A 6 -11.55 0.13 18.53
N THR A 7 -12.00 -0.44 19.64
CA THR A 7 -11.71 0.08 20.99
C THR A 7 -10.20 0.02 21.28
N VAL A 8 -9.54 -1.09 20.99
CA VAL A 8 -8.08 -1.23 21.17
C VAL A 8 -7.32 -0.20 20.32
N ILE A 9 -7.72 0.00 19.06
CA ILE A 9 -7.10 1.02 18.18
C ILE A 9 -7.31 2.42 18.79
N ARG A 10 -8.51 2.74 19.27
CA ARG A 10 -8.81 4.03 19.90
C ARG A 10 -7.91 4.31 21.11
N LEU A 11 -7.71 3.32 21.95
CA LEU A 11 -6.89 3.45 23.17
C LEU A 11 -5.40 3.57 22.84
N ARG A 12 -4.91 2.88 21.80
CA ARG A 12 -3.48 2.85 21.43
C ARG A 12 -3.06 3.98 20.49
N ALA A 13 -3.99 4.59 19.76
CA ALA A 13 -3.66 5.62 18.77
C ALA A 13 -2.95 6.85 19.36
N PRO A 14 -3.30 7.38 20.56
CA PRO A 14 -2.53 8.46 21.16
C PRO A 14 -1.06 8.07 21.38
N LEU A 15 -0.79 6.87 21.90
CA LEU A 15 0.57 6.36 22.11
C LEU A 15 1.34 6.24 20.81
N ARG A 16 0.69 5.75 19.75
CA ARG A 16 1.30 5.61 18.42
C ARG A 16 1.56 6.94 17.71
N ARG A 17 0.96 8.03 18.20
CA ARG A 17 1.22 9.40 17.71
C ARG A 17 2.28 10.15 18.50
N ILE A 18 2.79 9.60 19.59
CA ILE A 18 3.90 10.23 20.31
C ILE A 18 5.08 10.37 19.36
N GLY A 19 5.63 11.59 19.27
CA GLY A 19 6.72 11.91 18.36
C GLY A 19 6.35 11.97 16.87
N LEU A 20 5.07 11.80 16.50
CA LEU A 20 4.62 11.98 15.12
C LEU A 20 4.33 13.46 14.84
N GLU A 21 5.20 14.10 14.09
CA GLU A 21 5.11 15.50 13.67
C GLU A 21 4.38 15.62 12.33
N ASN A 22 4.78 14.83 11.35
CA ASN A 22 4.14 14.78 10.03
C ASN A 22 2.83 14.00 10.09
N ARG A 23 1.69 14.71 10.04
CA ARG A 23 0.34 14.13 10.14
C ARG A 23 -0.52 14.30 8.89
N ASP A 24 -0.05 15.06 7.91
CA ASP A 24 -0.77 15.35 6.66
C ASP A 24 0.03 14.85 5.45
N PHE A 25 0.06 13.54 5.28
CA PHE A 25 0.76 12.80 4.24
C PHE A 25 -0.17 11.88 3.48
N SER A 26 0.34 11.33 2.38
CA SER A 26 -0.26 10.21 1.66
C SER A 26 0.71 9.04 1.57
N ILE A 27 0.17 7.83 1.54
CA ILE A 27 0.94 6.61 1.31
C ILE A 27 0.30 5.85 0.16
N LEU A 28 1.02 5.70 -0.95
CA LEU A 28 0.71 4.70 -1.96
C LEU A 28 1.42 3.41 -1.57
N ALA A 29 0.71 2.31 -1.46
CA ALA A 29 1.25 1.02 -1.07
C ALA A 29 0.68 -0.09 -1.95
N ASN A 30 1.52 -1.11 -2.25
CA ASN A 30 1.08 -2.28 -3.00
C ASN A 30 0.14 -3.20 -2.19
N ASN A 31 -0.09 -2.89 -0.92
CA ASN A 31 -1.01 -3.63 -0.04
C ASN A 31 -1.61 -2.75 1.06
N CYS A 32 -2.28 -3.35 2.05
CA CYS A 32 -2.99 -2.65 3.11
C CYS A 32 -2.11 -1.85 4.10
N TRP A 33 -0.78 -1.88 3.98
CA TRP A 33 0.16 -1.28 4.94
C TRP A 33 -0.15 0.21 5.21
N GLY A 34 -0.28 1.03 4.17
CA GLY A 34 -0.56 2.46 4.31
C GLY A 34 -1.89 2.77 5.01
N GLY A 35 -2.92 1.96 4.71
CA GLY A 35 -4.21 2.04 5.38
C GLY A 35 -4.12 1.69 6.87
N ILE A 36 -3.32 0.69 7.23
CA ILE A 36 -3.11 0.29 8.62
C ILE A 36 -2.31 1.35 9.39
N VAL A 37 -1.28 1.92 8.79
CA VAL A 37 -0.51 3.04 9.37
C VAL A 37 -1.43 4.21 9.72
N SER A 38 -2.31 4.62 8.81
CA SER A 38 -3.27 5.71 9.02
C SER A 38 -4.30 5.35 10.09
N ARG A 39 -4.90 4.15 10.00
CA ARG A 39 -5.90 3.64 10.95
C ARG A 39 -5.35 3.62 12.38
N ASP A 40 -4.18 3.03 12.55
CA ASP A 40 -3.58 2.81 13.86
C ASP A 40 -3.17 4.12 14.56
N ARG A 41 -3.02 5.19 13.80
CA ARG A 41 -2.77 6.55 14.29
C ARG A 41 -4.03 7.42 14.29
N ARG A 42 -5.17 6.89 13.85
CA ARG A 42 -6.42 7.63 13.66
C ARG A 42 -6.22 8.89 12.82
N LEU A 43 -5.50 8.74 11.72
CA LEU A 43 -5.31 9.78 10.71
C LEU A 43 -6.28 9.56 9.54
N PRO A 44 -6.58 10.60 8.77
CA PRO A 44 -7.37 10.47 7.56
C PRO A 44 -6.73 9.49 6.56
N TYR A 45 -7.57 8.77 5.82
CA TYR A 45 -7.12 7.99 4.67
C TYR A 45 -6.96 8.93 3.46
N ASN A 46 -5.74 9.42 3.25
CA ASN A 46 -5.38 10.32 2.15
C ASN A 46 -4.79 9.55 0.95
N SER A 47 -5.22 8.31 0.76
CA SER A 47 -4.78 7.47 -0.36
C SER A 47 -5.89 6.50 -0.77
N PRO A 48 -6.11 6.28 -2.07
CA PRO A 48 -7.05 5.30 -2.57
C PRO A 48 -6.61 3.86 -2.30
N THR A 49 -5.30 3.59 -2.16
CA THR A 49 -4.75 2.24 -1.96
C THR A 49 -5.00 1.64 -0.57
N CYS A 50 -5.88 2.27 0.24
CA CYS A 50 -6.24 1.76 1.56
C CYS A 50 -7.29 0.66 1.47
N GLY A 51 -6.95 -0.54 1.94
CA GLY A 51 -7.85 -1.71 1.91
C GLY A 51 -7.84 -2.45 0.59
N THR A 52 -6.76 -2.30 -0.16
CA THR A 52 -6.54 -2.90 -1.47
C THR A 52 -5.18 -3.57 -1.51
N TYR A 53 -4.95 -4.40 -2.54
CA TYR A 53 -3.60 -4.76 -2.94
C TYR A 53 -3.47 -4.85 -4.46
N PHE A 54 -2.24 -4.78 -4.93
CA PHE A 54 -1.86 -4.92 -6.33
C PHE A 54 -0.91 -6.11 -6.48
N PHE A 55 -0.94 -6.73 -7.65
CA PHE A 55 0.16 -7.54 -8.10
C PHE A 55 1.36 -6.66 -8.47
N SER A 56 2.56 -7.23 -8.38
CA SER A 56 3.82 -6.50 -8.51
C SER A 56 3.89 -5.68 -9.79
N LYS A 57 3.66 -6.32 -10.94
CA LYS A 57 3.74 -5.66 -12.26
C LYS A 57 2.69 -4.55 -12.42
N ASP A 58 1.47 -4.77 -11.92
CA ASP A 58 0.42 -3.74 -11.95
C ASP A 58 0.76 -2.55 -11.05
N TYR A 59 1.34 -2.82 -9.88
CA TYR A 59 1.73 -1.74 -8.99
C TYR A 59 2.86 -0.88 -9.57
N LEU A 60 3.87 -1.51 -10.17
CA LEU A 60 4.96 -0.78 -10.81
C LEU A 60 4.47 0.01 -12.03
N ARG A 61 3.55 -0.57 -12.81
CA ARG A 61 2.91 0.14 -13.93
C ARG A 61 2.08 1.32 -13.40
N PHE A 62 1.30 1.15 -12.37
CA PHE A 62 0.60 2.24 -11.69
C PHE A 62 1.57 3.34 -11.22
N LEU A 63 2.69 2.97 -10.62
CA LEU A 63 3.69 3.91 -10.11
C LEU A 63 4.48 4.63 -11.21
N SER A 64 4.52 4.12 -12.43
CA SER A 64 5.20 4.81 -13.55
C SER A 64 4.54 6.15 -13.88
N ASP A 65 3.20 6.27 -13.70
CA ASP A 65 2.45 7.52 -13.80
C ASP A 65 1.16 7.47 -12.95
N PRO A 66 1.26 7.58 -11.62
CA PRO A 66 0.11 7.43 -10.75
C PRO A 66 -0.93 8.54 -10.94
N ARG A 67 -0.54 9.73 -11.41
CA ARG A 67 -1.49 10.81 -11.69
C ARG A 67 -2.38 10.46 -12.88
N ARG A 68 -1.79 9.91 -13.94
CA ARG A 68 -2.53 9.43 -15.11
C ARG A 68 -3.52 8.32 -14.74
N TYR A 69 -3.07 7.29 -14.03
CA TYR A 69 -3.95 6.17 -13.65
C TYR A 69 -5.07 6.62 -12.71
N LEU A 70 -4.79 7.49 -11.76
CA LEU A 70 -5.80 8.02 -10.86
C LEU A 70 -6.77 9.02 -11.52
N ALA A 71 -6.42 9.60 -12.67
CA ALA A 71 -7.34 10.38 -13.47
C ALA A 71 -8.35 9.51 -14.22
N MET A 72 -8.03 8.25 -14.47
CA MET A 72 -8.94 7.29 -15.09
C MET A 72 -10.10 6.93 -14.14
N GLU A 73 -11.18 6.47 -14.73
CA GLU A 73 -12.28 5.86 -14.00
C GLU A 73 -11.84 4.48 -13.47
N LEU A 74 -12.23 4.14 -12.25
CA LEU A 74 -12.09 2.79 -11.74
C LEU A 74 -13.29 1.99 -12.25
N GLU A 75 -13.03 0.96 -13.06
CA GLU A 75 -14.03 0.05 -13.64
C GLU A 75 -14.07 -1.25 -12.87
N GLU A 76 -15.25 -1.86 -12.76
CA GLU A 76 -15.39 -3.21 -12.18
C GLU A 76 -14.93 -4.26 -13.20
N VAL A 77 -14.14 -5.22 -12.71
CA VAL A 77 -13.75 -6.40 -13.49
C VAL A 77 -14.49 -7.61 -12.91
N PRO A 78 -15.32 -8.32 -13.70
CA PRO A 78 -15.86 -9.60 -13.29
C PRO A 78 -14.71 -10.53 -12.86
N PHE A 79 -14.86 -11.20 -11.71
CA PHE A 79 -13.74 -11.95 -11.13
C PHE A 79 -13.13 -12.95 -12.13
N ALA A 80 -13.97 -13.68 -12.89
CA ALA A 80 -13.51 -14.65 -13.87
C ALA A 80 -12.78 -14.03 -15.08
N GLU A 81 -12.90 -12.72 -15.30
CA GLU A 81 -12.23 -11.99 -16.38
C GLU A 81 -10.94 -11.30 -15.92
N SER A 82 -10.62 -11.34 -14.62
CA SER A 82 -9.37 -10.80 -14.10
C SER A 82 -8.19 -11.66 -14.53
N VAL A 83 -7.11 -10.99 -14.95
CA VAL A 83 -5.85 -11.67 -15.29
C VAL A 83 -5.20 -12.34 -14.08
N HIS A 84 -5.62 -11.97 -12.88
CA HIS A 84 -5.13 -12.50 -11.61
C HIS A 84 -6.11 -13.42 -10.88
N ALA A 85 -7.20 -13.83 -11.52
CA ALA A 85 -8.27 -14.59 -10.88
C ALA A 85 -7.77 -15.84 -10.14
N ALA A 86 -6.90 -16.62 -10.77
CA ALA A 86 -6.39 -17.87 -10.21
C ALA A 86 -5.57 -17.62 -8.93
N GLU A 87 -4.60 -16.72 -9.00
CA GLU A 87 -3.71 -16.39 -7.87
C GLU A 87 -4.46 -15.71 -6.72
N VAL A 88 -5.45 -14.87 -7.07
CA VAL A 88 -6.32 -14.23 -6.07
C VAL A 88 -7.15 -15.27 -5.35
N PHE A 89 -7.75 -16.21 -6.07
CA PHE A 89 -8.56 -17.27 -5.46
C PHE A 89 -7.72 -18.20 -4.60
N GLU A 90 -6.53 -18.59 -5.06
CA GLU A 90 -5.59 -19.40 -4.29
C GLU A 90 -5.20 -18.70 -2.97
N LYS A 91 -4.91 -17.39 -3.04
CA LYS A 91 -4.47 -16.60 -1.90
C LYS A 91 -5.58 -16.31 -0.89
N GLU A 92 -6.76 -15.92 -1.37
CA GLU A 92 -7.84 -15.40 -0.52
C GLU A 92 -8.89 -16.46 -0.15
N GLY A 93 -8.95 -17.59 -0.88
CA GLY A 93 -9.98 -18.61 -0.71
C GLY A 93 -11.39 -18.12 -1.04
N ARG A 94 -11.51 -17.01 -1.76
CA ARG A 94 -12.76 -16.36 -2.16
C ARG A 94 -12.54 -15.45 -3.36
N GLU A 95 -13.61 -14.92 -3.89
CA GLU A 95 -13.62 -13.96 -5.00
C GLU A 95 -13.82 -12.52 -4.48
N PRO A 96 -12.77 -11.77 -4.17
CA PRO A 96 -12.90 -10.37 -3.81
C PRO A 96 -13.27 -9.52 -5.03
N VAL A 97 -13.76 -8.31 -4.76
CA VAL A 97 -14.02 -7.31 -5.80
C VAL A 97 -12.69 -6.90 -6.46
N ILE A 98 -12.67 -6.83 -7.78
CA ILE A 98 -11.53 -6.37 -8.58
C ILE A 98 -11.92 -5.11 -9.33
N GLY A 99 -11.03 -4.12 -9.32
CA GLY A 99 -11.15 -2.91 -10.12
C GLY A 99 -10.01 -2.79 -11.11
N ARG A 100 -10.22 -2.02 -12.18
CA ARG A 100 -9.22 -1.77 -13.22
C ARG A 100 -9.18 -0.29 -13.60
N MET A 101 -8.00 0.21 -13.82
CA MET A 101 -7.70 1.54 -14.37
C MET A 101 -6.87 1.36 -15.64
N GLY A 102 -7.51 1.40 -16.80
CA GLY A 102 -6.82 1.08 -18.07
C GLY A 102 -6.29 -0.34 -18.07
N ASP A 103 -4.97 -0.51 -18.01
CA ASP A 103 -4.25 -1.79 -18.02
C ASP A 103 -3.70 -2.21 -16.64
N VAL A 104 -4.17 -1.60 -15.55
CA VAL A 104 -3.77 -1.89 -14.17
C VAL A 104 -4.97 -2.44 -13.39
N GLU A 105 -4.84 -3.64 -12.87
CA GLU A 105 -5.83 -4.23 -11.96
C GLU A 105 -5.45 -4.00 -10.49
N VAL A 106 -6.48 -3.88 -9.65
CA VAL A 106 -6.36 -3.71 -8.20
C VAL A 106 -7.39 -4.57 -7.48
N VAL A 107 -6.93 -5.37 -6.52
CA VAL A 107 -7.83 -6.16 -5.68
C VAL A 107 -8.37 -5.30 -4.54
N LEU A 108 -9.68 -5.11 -4.52
CA LEU A 108 -10.41 -4.28 -3.57
C LEU A 108 -10.81 -5.13 -2.35
N LEU A 109 -9.79 -5.64 -1.63
CA LEU A 109 -9.86 -6.74 -0.67
C LEU A 109 -10.88 -6.55 0.47
N HIS A 110 -11.00 -5.32 0.98
CA HIS A 110 -11.79 -5.03 2.17
C HIS A 110 -13.10 -4.30 1.88
N TYR A 111 -13.61 -4.45 0.68
CA TYR A 111 -14.86 -3.83 0.24
C TYR A 111 -15.92 -4.90 -0.04
N PRO A 112 -17.16 -4.73 0.44
CA PRO A 112 -18.22 -5.68 0.23
C PRO A 112 -18.84 -5.59 -1.18
N SER A 113 -18.64 -4.48 -1.88
CA SER A 113 -19.12 -4.25 -3.24
C SER A 113 -18.22 -3.27 -3.99
N PHE A 114 -18.27 -3.34 -5.32
CA PHE A 114 -17.56 -2.39 -6.18
C PHE A 114 -18.04 -0.95 -5.98
N ALA A 115 -19.34 -0.74 -5.86
CA ALA A 115 -19.91 0.61 -5.66
C ALA A 115 -19.34 1.29 -4.39
N GLU A 116 -19.22 0.53 -3.28
CA GLU A 116 -18.63 1.07 -2.05
C GLU A 116 -17.13 1.32 -2.21
N ALA A 117 -16.41 0.41 -2.87
CA ALA A 117 -14.99 0.55 -3.16
C ALA A 117 -14.72 1.81 -3.99
N ARG A 118 -15.43 1.97 -5.10
CA ARG A 118 -15.33 3.11 -6.02
C ARG A 118 -15.62 4.44 -5.32
N ALA A 119 -16.70 4.52 -4.55
CA ALA A 119 -17.04 5.74 -3.81
C ALA A 119 -15.92 6.14 -2.81
N LYS A 120 -15.28 5.16 -2.15
CA LYS A 120 -14.16 5.41 -1.25
C LYS A 120 -12.88 5.75 -2.02
N TRP A 121 -12.63 5.08 -3.13
CA TRP A 121 -11.51 5.34 -4.04
C TRP A 121 -11.52 6.79 -4.52
N ASP A 122 -12.63 7.23 -5.11
CA ASP A 122 -12.78 8.58 -5.67
C ASP A 122 -12.63 9.66 -4.61
N ARG A 123 -13.25 9.46 -3.44
CA ARG A 123 -13.10 10.39 -2.32
C ARG A 123 -11.67 10.47 -1.80
N ARG A 124 -10.92 9.36 -1.80
CA ARG A 124 -9.55 9.31 -1.27
C ARG A 124 -8.53 9.80 -2.27
N LYS A 125 -8.68 9.52 -3.58
CA LYS A 125 -7.78 10.05 -4.61
C LYS A 125 -7.76 11.57 -4.62
N ALA A 126 -8.89 12.23 -4.32
CA ALA A 126 -8.99 13.68 -4.21
C ALA A 126 -8.24 14.27 -2.99
N ARG A 127 -7.79 13.43 -2.05
CA ARG A 127 -7.10 13.86 -0.83
C ARG A 127 -5.60 13.64 -0.87
N ILE A 128 -5.06 13.10 -1.96
CA ILE A 128 -3.63 12.77 -2.05
C ILE A 128 -2.80 14.04 -1.85
N ARG A 129 -1.85 13.94 -0.93
CA ARG A 129 -0.81 14.93 -0.70
C ARG A 129 0.38 14.60 -1.57
N TRP A 130 0.37 15.10 -2.79
CA TRP A 130 1.42 14.83 -3.76
C TRP A 130 2.77 15.41 -3.35
N ASP A 131 2.73 16.52 -2.64
CA ASP A 131 3.88 17.21 -2.05
C ASP A 131 4.43 16.51 -0.79
N ASN A 132 3.69 15.55 -0.24
CA ASN A 132 4.07 14.81 0.96
C ASN A 132 3.66 13.33 0.84
N LEU A 133 4.23 12.67 -0.16
CA LEU A 133 3.89 11.32 -0.59
C LEU A 133 4.99 10.34 -0.23
N LEU A 134 4.61 9.25 0.45
CA LEU A 134 5.41 8.06 0.64
C LEU A 134 4.94 6.96 -0.32
N VAL A 135 5.87 6.34 -1.01
CA VAL A 135 5.60 5.15 -1.83
C VAL A 135 6.20 3.93 -1.15
N LYS A 136 5.34 2.98 -0.76
CA LYS A 136 5.75 1.72 -0.13
C LYS A 136 5.54 0.56 -1.09
N TYR A 137 6.56 -0.27 -1.23
CA TYR A 137 6.51 -1.51 -1.98
C TYR A 137 7.03 -2.68 -1.14
N SER A 138 6.69 -3.91 -1.50
CA SER A 138 7.24 -5.13 -0.89
C SER A 138 7.30 -6.27 -1.90
N ASP A 139 8.15 -7.24 -1.60
CA ASP A 139 8.39 -8.46 -2.38
C ASP A 139 7.23 -9.47 -2.30
N GLN A 140 6.00 -9.01 -2.54
CA GLN A 140 4.76 -9.81 -2.49
C GLN A 140 4.04 -9.79 -3.84
N ASN A 141 3.09 -10.72 -4.02
CA ASN A 141 2.12 -10.73 -5.10
C ASN A 141 2.77 -10.75 -6.49
N GLY A 142 3.54 -11.80 -6.78
CA GLY A 142 4.20 -11.96 -8.08
C GLY A 142 5.42 -11.06 -8.27
N PHE A 143 6.08 -10.68 -7.17
CA PHE A 143 7.36 -9.96 -7.23
C PHE A 143 8.45 -10.82 -7.90
N GLU A 144 9.20 -10.20 -8.77
CA GLU A 144 10.40 -10.74 -9.41
C GLU A 144 11.61 -9.84 -9.12
N PRO A 145 12.85 -10.36 -9.13
CA PRO A 145 14.05 -9.56 -8.80
C PRO A 145 14.19 -8.26 -9.60
N GLU A 146 13.81 -8.26 -10.86
CA GLU A 146 13.85 -7.10 -11.76
C GLU A 146 12.90 -5.98 -11.32
N ASP A 147 11.86 -6.31 -10.58
CA ASP A 147 10.89 -5.35 -10.06
C ASP A 147 11.51 -4.41 -9.02
N PHE A 148 12.52 -4.90 -8.28
CA PHE A 148 13.26 -4.05 -7.35
C PHE A 148 14.01 -2.94 -8.10
N GLU A 149 14.70 -3.27 -9.20
CA GLU A 149 15.42 -2.28 -10.00
C GLU A 149 14.46 -1.28 -10.64
N THR A 150 13.32 -1.76 -11.12
CA THR A 150 12.25 -0.89 -11.64
C THR A 150 11.77 0.08 -10.56
N PHE A 151 11.47 -0.42 -9.36
CA PHE A 151 11.05 0.42 -8.23
C PHE A 151 12.15 1.39 -7.79
N ARG A 152 13.40 0.93 -7.76
CA ARG A 152 14.56 1.76 -7.40
C ARG A 152 14.71 2.96 -8.33
N ALA A 153 14.47 2.78 -9.63
CA ALA A 153 14.57 3.82 -10.64
C ALA A 153 13.45 4.85 -10.62
N LEU A 154 12.31 4.57 -9.95
CA LEU A 154 11.18 5.50 -9.91
C LEU A 154 11.53 6.81 -9.17
N PRO A 155 11.10 7.98 -9.69
CA PRO A 155 11.51 9.29 -9.23
C PRO A 155 10.73 9.79 -8.00
N PHE A 156 10.47 8.93 -7.01
CA PHE A 156 9.83 9.34 -5.76
C PHE A 156 10.87 9.70 -4.71
N ALA A 157 10.74 10.87 -4.09
CA ALA A 157 11.62 11.34 -3.03
C ALA A 157 11.55 10.46 -1.77
N ASN A 158 10.36 9.96 -1.44
CA ASN A 158 10.16 9.13 -0.25
C ASN A 158 9.70 7.73 -0.68
N LYS A 159 10.59 6.75 -0.52
CA LYS A 159 10.35 5.34 -0.82
C LYS A 159 10.63 4.46 0.38
N VAL A 160 9.86 3.37 0.50
CA VAL A 160 10.13 2.26 1.42
C VAL A 160 9.94 0.96 0.66
N PHE A 161 10.96 0.11 0.69
CA PHE A 161 10.87 -1.27 0.20
C PHE A 161 11.00 -2.23 1.38
N LEU A 162 10.01 -3.10 1.56
CA LEU A 162 10.00 -4.12 2.59
C LEU A 162 10.30 -5.47 1.96
N THR A 163 11.34 -6.15 2.44
CA THR A 163 11.79 -7.42 1.89
C THR A 163 12.32 -8.34 2.97
N VAL A 164 12.28 -9.64 2.72
CA VAL A 164 12.99 -10.64 3.52
C VAL A 164 14.41 -10.89 3.01
N ASN A 165 14.73 -10.42 1.80
CA ASN A 165 16.04 -10.63 1.18
C ASN A 165 17.00 -9.46 1.48
N PRO A 166 18.10 -9.70 2.24
CA PRO A 166 19.06 -8.65 2.57
C PRO A 166 19.89 -8.15 1.37
N GLU A 167 19.87 -8.86 0.24
CA GLU A 167 20.60 -8.46 -0.98
C GLU A 167 20.02 -7.20 -1.62
N TYR A 168 18.74 -6.89 -1.39
CA TYR A 168 18.11 -5.65 -1.87
C TYR A 168 18.46 -4.44 -0.98
N GLY A 169 19.73 -4.32 -0.56
CA GLY A 169 20.21 -3.22 0.28
C GLY A 169 20.13 -1.87 -0.46
N SER A 170 19.45 -0.90 0.15
CA SER A 170 19.42 0.50 -0.29
C SER A 170 19.01 1.40 0.88
N GLY A 171 19.18 2.73 0.72
CA GLY A 171 18.80 3.69 1.75
C GLY A 171 17.29 3.72 2.08
N PHE A 172 16.44 3.11 1.25
CA PHE A 172 15.01 3.01 1.46
C PHE A 172 14.51 1.57 1.72
N THR A 173 15.43 0.61 1.82
CA THR A 173 15.07 -0.80 2.08
C THR A 173 15.05 -1.09 3.57
N THR A 174 14.03 -1.83 4.01
CA THR A 174 13.97 -2.43 5.34
C THR A 174 13.85 -3.94 5.20
N VAL A 175 14.86 -4.65 5.68
CA VAL A 175 14.82 -6.11 5.79
C VAL A 175 13.98 -6.48 7.00
N ILE A 176 12.94 -7.28 6.77
CA ILE A 176 11.98 -7.67 7.79
C ILE A 176 12.17 -9.11 8.23
N PRO A 177 12.02 -9.41 9.53
CA PRO A 177 12.15 -10.77 10.07
C PRO A 177 10.86 -11.56 9.79
N ASP A 178 10.67 -11.98 8.55
CA ASP A 178 9.56 -12.82 8.13
C ASP A 178 10.08 -14.17 7.58
N ARG A 179 9.21 -15.02 7.09
CA ARG A 179 9.57 -16.35 6.63
C ARG A 179 10.37 -16.32 5.34
N TRP A 180 11.68 -16.40 5.44
CA TRP A 180 12.60 -16.50 4.31
C TRP A 180 12.33 -17.70 3.39
N GLN A 181 11.78 -18.81 3.93
CA GLN A 181 11.54 -20.03 3.17
C GLN A 181 10.64 -19.89 1.95
N ALA A 182 9.83 -18.83 1.92
CA ALA A 182 8.97 -18.53 0.79
C ALA A 182 9.63 -17.65 -0.29
N GLY A 183 10.84 -17.11 -0.01
CA GLY A 183 11.52 -16.15 -0.90
C GLY A 183 10.89 -14.77 -0.97
N TYR A 184 9.79 -14.54 -0.24
CA TYR A 184 9.05 -13.28 -0.17
C TYR A 184 8.45 -13.06 1.22
N ALA A 185 8.07 -11.83 1.55
CA ALA A 185 7.40 -11.51 2.81
C ALA A 185 5.98 -12.06 2.84
N VAL A 186 5.67 -12.88 3.84
CA VAL A 186 4.31 -13.44 4.04
C VAL A 186 3.40 -12.42 4.74
N ASP A 187 3.89 -11.76 5.81
CA ASP A 187 3.17 -10.72 6.56
C ASP A 187 4.09 -9.51 6.78
N ASP A 188 4.35 -8.76 5.71
CA ASP A 188 5.19 -7.57 5.75
C ASP A 188 4.66 -6.50 6.70
N ILE A 189 3.36 -6.48 6.94
CA ILE A 189 2.72 -5.49 7.81
C ILE A 189 3.15 -5.68 9.27
N LYS A 190 2.94 -6.89 9.83
CA LYS A 190 3.30 -7.16 11.23
C LYS A 190 4.80 -7.17 11.42
N SER A 191 5.53 -7.74 10.46
CA SER A 191 6.97 -7.88 10.52
C SER A 191 7.67 -6.53 10.44
N SER A 192 7.23 -5.62 9.58
CA SER A 192 7.80 -4.28 9.50
C SER A 192 7.60 -3.46 10.78
N PHE A 193 6.45 -3.58 11.45
CA PHE A 193 6.18 -2.84 12.70
C PHE A 193 7.03 -3.30 13.90
N ARG A 194 7.76 -4.40 13.77
CA ARG A 194 8.71 -4.87 14.78
C ARG A 194 10.09 -4.24 14.65
N VAL A 195 10.47 -3.86 13.43
CA VAL A 195 11.83 -3.38 13.11
C VAL A 195 11.85 -1.94 12.58
N MET A 196 10.72 -1.42 12.14
CA MET A 196 10.61 -0.08 11.58
C MET A 196 9.93 0.89 12.55
N HIS A 197 10.59 1.97 12.88
CA HIS A 197 9.99 3.11 13.58
C HIS A 197 9.21 3.98 12.59
N VAL A 198 7.96 3.62 12.35
CA VAL A 198 7.11 4.25 11.31
C VAL A 198 7.00 5.77 11.49
N ASN A 199 7.00 6.29 12.72
CA ASN A 199 6.94 7.74 12.95
C ASN A 199 8.20 8.43 12.44
N ASP A 200 9.37 7.81 12.59
CA ASP A 200 10.62 8.39 12.10
C ASP A 200 10.64 8.43 10.57
N VAL A 201 10.15 7.37 9.93
CA VAL A 201 9.98 7.35 8.46
C VAL A 201 9.05 8.47 7.99
N LEU A 202 7.92 8.66 8.66
CA LEU A 202 6.96 9.70 8.29
C LEU A 202 7.48 11.11 8.56
N ASN A 203 8.18 11.32 9.66
CA ASN A 203 8.78 12.62 10.01
C ASN A 203 9.96 12.96 9.10
N GLY A 204 10.71 11.95 8.66
CA GLY A 204 11.85 12.12 7.74
C GLY A 204 11.47 12.33 6.28
N MET A 205 10.17 12.35 5.93
CA MET A 205 9.74 12.56 4.55
C MET A 205 10.15 13.93 4.03
N ILE A 206 10.75 13.93 2.83
CA ILE A 206 11.06 15.13 2.08
C ILE A 206 9.76 15.65 1.46
N ARG A 207 9.44 16.92 1.70
CA ARG A 207 8.31 17.57 1.05
C ARG A 207 8.76 18.17 -0.27
N GLU A 208 8.04 17.84 -1.34
CA GLU A 208 8.27 18.46 -2.63
C GLU A 208 7.62 19.85 -2.64
N GLU A 209 8.27 20.81 -3.29
CA GLU A 209 7.67 22.13 -3.49
C GLU A 209 6.41 22.00 -4.36
N ARG A 210 5.34 22.68 -3.94
CA ARG A 210 4.11 22.73 -4.74
C ARG A 210 4.38 23.54 -6.01
N LYS A 211 4.42 22.83 -7.13
CA LYS A 211 4.48 23.46 -8.46
C LYS A 211 3.08 23.91 -8.90
#